data_3accacedf784351fbc9ae697a398dbf3
#
_entry.id   3accacedf784351fbc9ae697a398dbf3
#
_cell.length_a   1.000
_cell.length_b   1.000
_cell.length_c   1.000
_cell.angle_alpha   90.00
_cell.angle_beta   90.00
_cell.angle_gamma   90.00
#
_symmetry.space_group_name_H-M   'P 1'
#
loop_
_entity.id
_entity.type
_entity.pdbx_description
1 polymer ?
#
loop_
_entity_poly.entity_id
_entity_poly.type
_entity_poly.pdbx_seq_one_letter_code
_entity_poly.pdbx_strand_id
1 'polypeptide(L)'
;MTKTGTDHLKSLDDGREVFINGERVTDPINHAAFKNAVRSAAGLYDFQAENEELMTFVSPTSGERVNKCWMMPTSYEQLVERRKSLVAWSRLSCGFMGRSPDHIASSLLGQMMGLPIFERHSPERAKALSDYYAFARDNDLFLTYVIINPQANRSKEASEQDDEFLVCGVVDEDAQGITVRGAKMLGTSSIMANEVLFANIQPLQKGEEKYAISFVVPIATKGLRILSRKSYEEHANSEFDYPLSTHFDENDALIYCDDVHVPWDRVFVYRDTDMCRAQFQDTWGHSSQNYQAQIRLMVKLQFLMGIAKRIAEVNGIIGIASVVLVF
;
A
#
# COMPACT_ATOMS: atom_id res chain seq x y z
N MET A 1 1.43 19.80 13.11
CA MET A 1 0.97 20.41 11.82
C MET A 1 0.61 19.28 10.86
N THR A 2 -0.46 19.44 10.07
CA THR A 2 -0.88 18.44 9.08
C THR A 2 0.20 18.28 8.01
N LYS A 3 0.56 17.02 7.68
CA LYS A 3 1.57 16.69 6.66
C LYS A 3 1.16 17.22 5.29
N THR A 4 2.09 17.89 4.59
CA THR A 4 1.94 18.43 3.24
C THR A 4 2.59 17.55 2.18
N GLY A 5 2.32 17.81 0.89
CA GLY A 5 3.02 17.16 -0.22
C GLY A 5 4.52 17.46 -0.21
N THR A 6 4.92 18.67 0.18
CA THR A 6 6.34 19.01 0.35
C THR A 6 7.01 18.18 1.44
N ASP A 7 6.32 17.94 2.56
CA ASP A 7 6.83 17.08 3.64
C ASP A 7 6.95 15.63 3.17
N HIS A 8 5.96 15.18 2.39
CA HIS A 8 6.00 13.85 1.81
C HIS A 8 7.18 13.70 0.84
N LEU A 9 7.37 14.62 -0.12
CA LEU A 9 8.50 14.58 -1.05
C LEU A 9 9.86 14.58 -0.32
N LYS A 10 10.03 15.41 0.72
CA LYS A 10 11.24 15.39 1.54
C LYS A 10 11.48 14.04 2.21
N SER A 11 10.41 13.35 2.64
CA SER A 11 10.52 12.04 3.28
C SER A 11 10.93 10.91 2.32
N LEU A 12 10.85 11.13 1.02
CA LEU A 12 11.30 10.19 -0.02
C LEU A 12 12.77 10.34 -0.41
N ASP A 13 13.42 11.43 -0.01
CA ASP A 13 14.87 11.64 -0.19
C ASP A 13 15.65 10.93 0.93
N ASP A 14 15.57 9.60 0.93
CA ASP A 14 16.00 8.72 2.01
C ASP A 14 17.12 7.74 1.60
N GLY A 15 17.58 7.81 0.34
CA GLY A 15 18.65 6.95 -0.18
C GLY A 15 18.20 5.56 -0.62
N ARG A 16 16.88 5.35 -0.82
CA ARG A 16 16.30 4.09 -1.30
C ARG A 16 16.97 3.54 -2.55
N GLU A 17 17.10 2.22 -2.64
CA GLU A 17 17.69 1.54 -3.80
C GLU A 17 16.61 1.15 -4.81
N VAL A 18 16.48 1.93 -5.87
CA VAL A 18 15.53 1.72 -6.96
C VAL A 18 16.25 1.35 -8.24
N PHE A 19 15.74 0.35 -8.96
CA PHE A 19 16.25 -0.09 -10.25
C PHE A 19 15.12 -0.12 -11.29
N ILE A 20 15.40 0.33 -12.50
CA ILE A 20 14.53 0.21 -13.67
C ILE A 20 15.36 -0.18 -14.88
N ASN A 21 14.90 -1.11 -15.70
CA ASN A 21 15.62 -1.62 -16.87
C ASN A 21 17.05 -2.13 -16.56
N GLY A 22 17.31 -2.58 -15.32
CA GLY A 22 18.62 -3.04 -14.87
C GLY A 22 19.56 -1.93 -14.38
N GLU A 23 19.15 -0.68 -14.45
CA GLU A 23 19.95 0.48 -14.01
C GLU A 23 19.46 1.03 -12.67
N ARG A 24 20.41 1.48 -11.84
CA ARG A 24 20.10 2.14 -10.57
C ARG A 24 19.61 3.56 -10.82
N VAL A 25 18.48 3.91 -10.24
CA VAL A 25 17.93 5.27 -10.24
C VAL A 25 18.48 6.03 -9.04
N THR A 26 19.21 7.10 -9.29
CA THR A 26 19.85 7.93 -8.23
C THR A 26 18.90 8.96 -7.63
N ASP A 27 17.90 9.42 -8.36
CA ASP A 27 16.88 10.38 -7.92
C ASP A 27 15.49 9.91 -8.36
N PRO A 28 14.86 9.02 -7.58
CA PRO A 28 13.53 8.51 -7.91
C PRO A 28 12.44 9.58 -7.98
N ILE A 29 12.58 10.66 -7.22
CA ILE A 29 11.57 11.73 -7.12
C ILE A 29 11.45 12.51 -8.44
N ASN A 30 12.58 12.74 -9.12
CA ASN A 30 12.62 13.53 -10.35
C ASN A 30 12.88 12.69 -11.61
N HIS A 31 13.06 11.38 -11.46
CA HIS A 31 13.29 10.49 -12.61
C HIS A 31 12.10 10.47 -13.56
N ALA A 32 12.38 10.44 -14.89
CA ALA A 32 11.35 10.48 -15.92
C ALA A 32 10.28 9.37 -15.78
N ALA A 33 10.66 8.24 -15.25
CA ALA A 33 9.77 7.10 -15.05
C ALA A 33 8.79 7.24 -13.85
N PHE A 34 8.98 8.21 -12.93
CA PHE A 34 8.24 8.23 -11.66
C PHE A 34 7.76 9.62 -11.22
N LYS A 35 8.31 10.70 -11.78
CA LYS A 35 8.12 12.07 -11.28
C LYS A 35 6.67 12.53 -11.18
N ASN A 36 5.81 12.15 -12.13
CA ASN A 36 4.42 12.58 -12.13
C ASN A 36 3.60 11.75 -11.13
N ALA A 37 3.85 10.45 -11.05
CA ALA A 37 3.23 9.57 -10.06
C ALA A 37 3.59 10.00 -8.62
N VAL A 38 4.86 10.30 -8.37
CA VAL A 38 5.35 10.81 -7.07
C VAL A 38 4.69 12.16 -6.74
N ARG A 39 4.57 13.07 -7.71
CA ARG A 39 3.86 14.34 -7.52
C ARG A 39 2.36 14.16 -7.27
N SER A 40 1.73 13.20 -7.94
CA SER A 40 0.33 12.88 -7.69
C SER A 40 0.11 12.34 -6.28
N ALA A 41 1.04 11.52 -5.75
CA ALA A 41 1.02 11.08 -4.36
C ALA A 41 1.22 12.27 -3.38
N ALA A 42 2.16 13.17 -3.67
CA ALA A 42 2.35 14.39 -2.88
C ALA A 42 1.10 15.28 -2.87
N GLY A 43 0.42 15.40 -4.01
CA GLY A 43 -0.83 16.17 -4.15
C GLY A 43 -1.98 15.63 -3.27
N LEU A 44 -1.96 14.35 -2.88
CA LEU A 44 -2.91 13.82 -1.89
C LEU A 44 -2.70 14.48 -0.52
N TYR A 45 -1.43 14.66 -0.11
CA TYR A 45 -1.09 15.32 1.16
C TYR A 45 -1.30 16.83 1.13
N ASP A 46 -1.09 17.50 -0.02
CA ASP A 46 -1.44 18.92 -0.16
C ASP A 46 -2.96 19.11 -0.03
N PHE A 47 -3.76 18.29 -0.70
CA PHE A 47 -5.22 18.30 -0.55
C PHE A 47 -5.65 18.06 0.90
N GLN A 48 -4.99 17.15 1.61
CA GLN A 48 -5.22 16.91 3.04
C GLN A 48 -4.98 18.17 3.87
N ALA A 49 -3.86 18.86 3.66
CA ALA A 49 -3.50 20.07 4.39
C ALA A 49 -4.45 21.24 4.10
N GLU A 50 -4.93 21.35 2.86
CA GLU A 50 -5.92 22.36 2.45
C GLU A 50 -7.34 22.06 2.95
N ASN A 51 -7.65 20.82 3.32
CA ASN A 51 -8.99 20.36 3.71
C ASN A 51 -8.95 19.61 5.06
N GLU A 52 -8.28 20.19 6.06
CA GLU A 52 -8.01 19.54 7.37
C GLU A 52 -9.26 18.95 8.04
N GLU A 53 -10.38 19.69 8.10
CA GLU A 53 -11.59 19.19 8.76
C GLU A 53 -12.19 17.95 8.07
N LEU A 54 -12.13 17.91 6.74
CA LEU A 54 -12.59 16.76 5.97
C LEU A 54 -11.65 15.58 6.13
N MET A 55 -10.34 15.82 6.05
CA MET A 55 -9.33 14.80 5.85
C MET A 55 -8.67 14.29 7.12
N THR A 56 -8.71 15.08 8.22
CA THR A 56 -7.92 14.76 9.42
C THR A 56 -8.79 14.59 10.67
N PHE A 57 -8.22 13.94 11.67
CA PHE A 57 -8.74 13.85 13.04
C PHE A 57 -7.59 14.02 14.03
N VAL A 58 -7.90 14.25 15.30
CA VAL A 58 -6.89 14.36 16.36
C VAL A 58 -6.47 12.97 16.80
N SER A 59 -5.19 12.65 16.69
CA SER A 59 -4.64 11.39 17.16
C SER A 59 -4.79 11.26 18.69
N PRO A 60 -5.25 10.09 19.19
CA PRO A 60 -5.42 9.89 20.63
C PRO A 60 -4.10 9.74 21.40
N THR A 61 -2.96 9.54 20.71
CA THR A 61 -1.64 9.39 21.33
C THR A 61 -0.81 10.65 21.25
N SER A 62 -0.69 11.26 20.07
CA SER A 62 0.15 12.45 19.86
C SER A 62 -0.58 13.78 20.11
N GLY A 63 -1.92 13.79 20.03
CA GLY A 63 -2.70 15.03 20.05
C GLY A 63 -2.60 15.86 18.76
N GLU A 64 -1.81 15.42 17.78
CA GLU A 64 -1.66 16.08 16.48
C GLU A 64 -2.77 15.66 15.50
N ARG A 65 -2.99 16.48 14.47
CA ARG A 65 -3.92 16.14 13.39
C ARG A 65 -3.26 15.20 12.39
N VAL A 66 -3.90 14.05 12.14
CA VAL A 66 -3.46 13.00 11.23
C VAL A 66 -4.58 12.58 10.30
N ASN A 67 -4.29 11.91 9.20
CA ASN A 67 -5.30 11.54 8.22
C ASN A 67 -6.38 10.60 8.79
N LYS A 68 -7.64 10.85 8.42
CA LYS A 68 -8.78 10.00 8.81
C LYS A 68 -8.70 8.57 8.26
N CYS A 69 -7.83 8.27 7.30
CA CYS A 69 -7.61 6.88 6.87
C CYS A 69 -7.11 5.98 8.01
N TRP A 70 -6.43 6.58 9.01
CA TRP A 70 -5.96 5.93 10.23
C TRP A 70 -7.00 5.92 11.36
N MET A 71 -8.13 6.58 11.21
CA MET A 71 -9.15 6.64 12.26
C MET A 71 -9.84 5.28 12.41
N MET A 72 -9.76 4.70 13.60
CA MET A 72 -10.49 3.48 13.96
C MET A 72 -11.93 3.88 14.33
N PRO A 73 -12.93 3.62 13.49
CA PRO A 73 -14.30 4.03 13.75
C PRO A 73 -14.92 3.17 14.85
N THR A 74 -15.51 3.81 15.85
CA THR A 74 -16.27 3.17 16.95
C THR A 74 -17.76 3.46 16.87
N SER A 75 -18.21 4.28 15.89
CA SER A 75 -19.61 4.56 15.62
C SER A 75 -19.87 4.63 14.12
N TYR A 76 -21.16 4.58 13.75
CA TYR A 76 -21.59 4.74 12.37
C TYR A 76 -21.19 6.12 11.79
N GLU A 77 -21.30 7.18 12.59
CA GLU A 77 -20.95 8.55 12.21
C GLU A 77 -19.46 8.64 11.86
N GLN A 78 -18.58 8.07 12.68
CA GLN A 78 -17.15 8.02 12.41
C GLN A 78 -16.83 7.22 11.15
N LEU A 79 -17.53 6.12 10.90
CA LEU A 79 -17.39 5.36 9.65
C LEU A 79 -17.79 6.21 8.43
N VAL A 80 -18.88 6.97 8.55
CA VAL A 80 -19.33 7.90 7.48
C VAL A 80 -18.32 9.02 7.26
N GLU A 81 -17.76 9.61 8.31
CA GLU A 81 -16.72 10.65 8.20
C GLU A 81 -15.47 10.12 7.52
N ARG A 82 -14.99 8.96 7.96
CA ARG A 82 -13.85 8.28 7.31
C ARG A 82 -14.14 8.02 5.84
N ARG A 83 -15.33 7.53 5.49
CA ARG A 83 -15.74 7.31 4.10
C ARG A 83 -15.69 8.59 3.26
N LYS A 84 -16.15 9.73 3.78
CA LYS A 84 -16.11 11.02 3.07
C LYS A 84 -14.66 11.41 2.72
N SER A 85 -13.74 11.25 3.65
CA SER A 85 -12.30 11.48 3.45
C SER A 85 -11.73 10.58 2.34
N LEU A 86 -11.97 9.27 2.40
CA LEU A 86 -11.50 8.32 1.38
C LEU A 86 -12.08 8.60 -0.02
N VAL A 87 -13.36 9.00 -0.10
CA VAL A 87 -14.01 9.40 -1.35
C VAL A 87 -13.33 10.66 -1.92
N ALA A 88 -13.04 11.65 -1.07
CA ALA A 88 -12.40 12.88 -1.50
C ALA A 88 -11.03 12.62 -2.13
N TRP A 89 -10.18 11.84 -1.45
CA TRP A 89 -8.88 11.42 -2.01
C TRP A 89 -9.03 10.61 -3.31
N SER A 90 -9.96 9.67 -3.34
CA SER A 90 -10.21 8.84 -4.52
C SER A 90 -10.55 9.68 -5.76
N ARG A 91 -11.29 10.79 -5.58
CA ARG A 91 -11.69 11.67 -6.68
C ARG A 91 -10.51 12.38 -7.35
N LEU A 92 -9.43 12.66 -6.63
CA LEU A 92 -8.24 13.33 -7.18
C LEU A 92 -7.58 12.51 -8.31
N SER A 93 -7.70 11.19 -8.24
CA SER A 93 -7.17 10.28 -9.26
C SER A 93 -8.26 9.60 -10.09
N CYS A 94 -9.50 10.10 -10.07
CA CYS A 94 -10.64 9.44 -10.72
C CYS A 94 -10.81 7.95 -10.29
N GLY A 95 -10.33 7.60 -9.10
CA GLY A 95 -10.32 6.23 -8.59
C GLY A 95 -9.21 5.33 -9.15
N PHE A 96 -8.23 5.85 -9.92
CA PHE A 96 -7.18 5.04 -10.55
C PHE A 96 -5.98 4.76 -9.65
N MET A 97 -5.67 5.60 -8.66
CA MET A 97 -4.67 5.26 -7.63
C MET A 97 -5.30 4.35 -6.57
N GLY A 98 -5.18 3.04 -6.75
CA GLY A 98 -5.79 2.04 -5.88
C GLY A 98 -4.98 1.74 -4.62
N ARG A 99 -3.66 1.97 -4.65
CA ARG A 99 -2.69 1.73 -3.57
C ARG A 99 -2.17 3.06 -2.98
N SER A 100 -3.04 4.04 -2.87
CA SER A 100 -2.79 5.31 -2.16
C SER A 100 -2.59 5.07 -0.65
N PRO A 101 -2.15 6.09 0.12
CA PRO A 101 -1.80 5.93 1.54
C PRO A 101 -2.88 5.26 2.41
N ASP A 102 -4.15 5.45 2.07
CA ASP A 102 -5.31 4.88 2.78
C ASP A 102 -5.48 3.35 2.61
N HIS A 103 -4.77 2.73 1.65
CA HIS A 103 -4.93 1.30 1.38
C HIS A 103 -4.40 0.42 2.50
N ILE A 104 -3.11 0.56 2.84
CA ILE A 104 -2.50 -0.24 3.92
C ILE A 104 -2.86 0.29 5.29
N ALA A 105 -3.09 1.60 5.44
CA ALA A 105 -3.69 2.16 6.64
C ALA A 105 -5.01 1.47 6.99
N SER A 106 -5.87 1.21 5.99
CA SER A 106 -7.12 0.46 6.19
C SER A 106 -6.90 -0.98 6.61
N SER A 107 -5.90 -1.67 6.03
CA SER A 107 -5.57 -3.04 6.42
C SER A 107 -5.09 -3.13 7.86
N LEU A 108 -4.12 -2.29 8.24
CA LEU A 108 -3.58 -2.24 9.60
C LEU A 108 -4.64 -1.83 10.63
N LEU A 109 -5.50 -0.87 10.29
CA LEU A 109 -6.65 -0.51 11.12
C LEU A 109 -7.55 -1.73 11.40
N GLY A 110 -7.85 -2.52 10.38
CA GLY A 110 -8.65 -3.72 10.53
C GLY A 110 -7.95 -4.81 11.35
N GLN A 111 -6.63 -4.95 11.23
CA GLN A 111 -5.84 -5.84 12.09
C GLN A 111 -5.87 -5.37 13.55
N MET A 112 -5.76 -4.05 13.80
CA MET A 112 -5.90 -3.47 15.14
C MET A 112 -7.28 -3.71 15.75
N MET A 113 -8.36 -3.66 14.97
CA MET A 113 -9.70 -4.03 15.44
C MET A 113 -9.79 -5.52 15.83
N GLY A 114 -8.92 -6.36 15.28
CA GLY A 114 -8.76 -7.78 15.58
C GLY A 114 -7.56 -8.09 16.49
N LEU A 115 -7.01 -7.12 17.22
CA LEU A 115 -5.82 -7.29 18.06
C LEU A 115 -5.84 -8.51 18.98
N PRO A 116 -6.98 -8.91 19.60
CA PRO A 116 -7.04 -10.13 20.42
C PRO A 116 -6.66 -11.42 19.68
N ILE A 117 -6.70 -11.45 18.36
CA ILE A 117 -6.23 -12.60 17.55
C ILE A 117 -4.69 -12.66 17.60
N PHE A 118 -4.03 -11.51 17.45
CA PHE A 118 -2.58 -11.40 17.59
C PHE A 118 -2.11 -11.69 19.02
N GLU A 119 -2.85 -11.24 20.05
CA GLU A 119 -2.54 -11.50 21.47
C GLU A 119 -2.55 -12.99 21.77
N ARG A 120 -3.47 -13.76 21.18
CA ARG A 120 -3.51 -15.24 21.35
C ARG A 120 -2.36 -15.94 20.65
N HIS A 121 -1.85 -15.37 19.55
CA HIS A 121 -0.68 -15.86 18.85
C HIS A 121 0.60 -15.54 19.64
N SER A 122 0.85 -14.27 19.93
CA SER A 122 1.97 -13.77 20.75
C SER A 122 1.67 -12.37 21.26
N PRO A 123 1.63 -12.16 22.59
CA PRO A 123 1.45 -10.83 23.18
C PRO A 123 2.51 -9.81 22.72
N GLU A 124 3.75 -10.27 22.52
CA GLU A 124 4.85 -9.41 22.05
C GLU A 124 4.61 -8.94 20.61
N ARG A 125 4.12 -9.83 19.73
CA ARG A 125 3.80 -9.50 18.34
C ARG A 125 2.58 -8.58 18.24
N ALA A 126 1.57 -8.80 19.09
CA ALA A 126 0.42 -7.91 19.22
C ALA A 126 0.84 -6.50 19.67
N LYS A 127 1.75 -6.43 20.66
CA LYS A 127 2.31 -5.14 21.10
C LYS A 127 3.08 -4.46 19.97
N ALA A 128 3.93 -5.18 19.25
CA ALA A 128 4.67 -4.64 18.11
C ALA A 128 3.73 -4.05 17.03
N LEU A 129 2.64 -4.76 16.68
CA LEU A 129 1.63 -4.26 15.75
C LEU A 129 0.94 -2.99 16.29
N SER A 130 0.55 -2.98 17.56
CA SER A 130 -0.12 -1.83 18.18
C SER A 130 0.77 -0.60 18.24
N ASP A 131 2.02 -0.76 18.67
CA ASP A 131 2.99 0.33 18.72
C ASP A 131 3.31 0.88 17.32
N TYR A 132 3.47 -0.03 16.35
CA TYR A 132 3.70 0.35 14.97
C TYR A 132 2.51 1.09 14.36
N TYR A 133 1.28 0.62 14.61
CA TYR A 133 0.08 1.32 14.13
C TYR A 133 0.01 2.76 14.66
N ALA A 134 0.27 2.96 15.95
CA ALA A 134 0.34 4.28 16.55
C ALA A 134 1.42 5.15 15.89
N PHE A 135 2.62 4.59 15.70
CA PHE A 135 3.73 5.26 15.03
C PHE A 135 3.38 5.66 13.59
N ALA A 136 2.86 4.73 12.78
CA ALA A 136 2.53 4.98 11.38
C ALA A 136 1.43 6.03 11.23
N ARG A 137 0.40 5.98 12.08
CA ARG A 137 -0.67 6.98 12.14
C ARG A 137 -0.14 8.36 12.53
N ASP A 138 0.68 8.45 13.59
CA ASP A 138 1.13 9.73 14.15
C ASP A 138 2.17 10.42 13.26
N ASN A 139 2.83 9.67 12.38
CA ASN A 139 3.71 10.19 11.33
C ASN A 139 3.01 10.29 9.95
N ASP A 140 1.73 9.95 9.87
CA ASP A 140 0.93 9.95 8.64
C ASP A 140 1.69 9.31 7.46
N LEU A 141 2.15 8.07 7.67
CA LEU A 141 3.01 7.37 6.72
C LEU A 141 2.23 6.88 5.49
N PHE A 142 2.88 6.94 4.34
CA PHE A 142 2.46 6.19 3.16
C PHE A 142 3.08 4.80 3.21
N LEU A 143 2.24 3.78 3.30
CA LEU A 143 2.66 2.38 3.30
C LEU A 143 2.29 1.69 2.00
N THR A 144 3.21 0.91 1.47
CA THR A 144 2.90 -0.13 0.49
C THR A 144 2.98 -1.50 1.14
N TYR A 145 2.67 -2.56 0.38
CA TYR A 145 2.81 -3.93 0.84
C TYR A 145 3.23 -4.87 -0.28
N VAL A 146 3.85 -5.98 0.10
CA VAL A 146 4.18 -7.10 -0.80
C VAL A 146 3.73 -8.40 -0.15
N ILE A 147 2.81 -9.11 -0.83
CA ILE A 147 2.14 -10.30 -0.29
C ILE A 147 2.17 -11.50 -1.24
N ILE A 148 2.65 -11.30 -2.47
CA ILE A 148 2.70 -12.33 -3.51
C ILE A 148 4.13 -12.80 -3.69
N ASN A 149 4.32 -14.12 -3.70
CA ASN A 149 5.61 -14.73 -4.02
C ASN A 149 5.94 -14.55 -5.50
N PRO A 150 7.22 -14.46 -5.89
CA PRO A 150 7.64 -14.54 -7.28
C PRO A 150 7.11 -15.80 -7.95
N GLN A 151 6.54 -15.63 -9.16
CA GLN A 151 5.84 -16.70 -9.87
C GLN A 151 6.76 -17.42 -10.86
N ALA A 152 7.83 -18.04 -10.36
CA ALA A 152 8.78 -18.78 -11.19
C ALA A 152 8.20 -20.13 -11.61
N ASN A 153 7.87 -21.01 -10.68
CA ASN A 153 7.17 -22.26 -10.97
C ASN A 153 5.90 -22.34 -10.13
N ARG A 154 4.74 -22.17 -10.77
CA ARG A 154 3.43 -22.13 -10.11
C ARG A 154 2.92 -23.50 -9.64
N SER A 155 3.56 -24.59 -10.08
CA SER A 155 3.22 -25.94 -9.65
C SER A 155 3.97 -26.39 -8.39
N LYS A 156 4.89 -25.55 -7.89
CA LYS A 156 5.71 -25.80 -6.70
C LYS A 156 5.31 -24.88 -5.56
N GLU A 157 5.34 -25.42 -4.35
CA GLU A 157 5.20 -24.63 -3.11
C GLU A 157 6.42 -23.73 -2.88
N ALA A 158 6.35 -22.85 -1.89
CA ALA A 158 7.45 -21.90 -1.60
C ALA A 158 8.76 -22.62 -1.25
N SER A 159 8.67 -23.72 -0.51
CA SER A 159 9.80 -24.55 -0.09
C SER A 159 10.38 -25.45 -1.18
N GLU A 160 9.64 -25.65 -2.27
CA GLU A 160 10.01 -26.56 -3.37
C GLU A 160 10.63 -25.81 -4.57
N GLN A 161 10.73 -24.48 -4.52
CA GLN A 161 11.33 -23.70 -5.59
C GLN A 161 12.81 -24.07 -5.75
N ASP A 162 13.36 -23.90 -6.96
CA ASP A 162 14.74 -24.30 -7.30
C ASP A 162 15.79 -23.48 -6.51
N ASP A 163 15.43 -22.28 -6.04
CA ASP A 163 16.19 -21.45 -5.12
C ASP A 163 15.35 -21.16 -3.88
N GLU A 164 15.85 -21.53 -2.70
CA GLU A 164 15.16 -21.33 -1.42
C GLU A 164 14.95 -19.85 -1.07
N PHE A 165 15.73 -18.92 -1.67
CA PHE A 165 15.62 -17.47 -1.50
C PHE A 165 14.88 -16.79 -2.64
N LEU A 166 14.26 -17.54 -3.53
CA LEU A 166 13.31 -16.95 -4.47
C LEU A 166 12.16 -16.27 -3.73
N VAL A 167 11.70 -16.86 -2.62
CA VAL A 167 10.66 -16.35 -1.75
C VAL A 167 11.31 -15.74 -0.50
N CYS A 168 10.84 -14.55 -0.09
CA CYS A 168 11.37 -13.91 1.11
C CYS A 168 11.10 -14.76 2.36
N GLY A 169 12.16 -15.11 3.08
CA GLY A 169 12.12 -15.91 4.30
C GLY A 169 13.23 -15.53 5.28
N VAL A 170 13.13 -16.07 6.49
CA VAL A 170 14.11 -15.87 7.56
C VAL A 170 15.36 -16.71 7.26
N VAL A 171 16.53 -16.08 7.32
CA VAL A 171 17.85 -16.72 7.18
C VAL A 171 18.61 -16.76 8.49
N ASP A 172 18.37 -15.81 9.39
CA ASP A 172 19.02 -15.74 10.69
C ASP A 172 18.14 -14.97 11.69
N GLU A 173 18.38 -15.16 12.98
CA GLU A 173 17.71 -14.46 14.08
C GLU A 173 18.65 -14.24 15.26
N ASP A 174 18.48 -13.10 15.93
CA ASP A 174 19.23 -12.78 17.14
C ASP A 174 18.33 -12.08 18.19
N ALA A 175 18.93 -11.61 19.28
CA ALA A 175 18.19 -10.91 20.33
C ALA A 175 17.56 -9.58 19.88
N GLN A 176 17.99 -9.01 18.74
CA GLN A 176 17.52 -7.72 18.24
C GLN A 176 16.48 -7.84 17.14
N GLY A 177 16.46 -8.95 16.40
CA GLY A 177 15.53 -9.10 15.29
C GLY A 177 15.74 -10.37 14.47
N ILE A 178 15.23 -10.32 13.25
CA ILE A 178 15.38 -11.35 12.22
C ILE A 178 16.14 -10.80 11.02
N THR A 179 16.88 -11.64 10.33
CA THR A 179 17.45 -11.31 9.02
C THR A 179 16.67 -12.07 7.95
N VAL A 180 16.21 -11.34 6.93
CA VAL A 180 15.40 -11.91 5.85
C VAL A 180 16.11 -11.78 4.51
N ARG A 181 15.93 -12.79 3.65
CA ARG A 181 16.43 -12.82 2.27
C ARG A 181 15.34 -13.31 1.32
N GLY A 182 15.39 -12.83 0.06
CA GLY A 182 14.48 -13.25 -0.99
C GLY A 182 13.52 -12.18 -1.43
N ALA A 183 12.58 -12.52 -2.29
CA ALA A 183 11.73 -11.58 -2.98
C ALA A 183 10.24 -11.73 -2.66
N LYS A 184 9.54 -10.60 -2.80
CA LYS A 184 8.07 -10.51 -2.90
C LYS A 184 7.70 -9.60 -4.06
N MET A 185 6.53 -9.83 -4.65
CA MET A 185 6.03 -9.11 -5.82
C MET A 185 4.84 -8.20 -5.51
N LEU A 186 4.57 -7.34 -6.50
CA LEU A 186 3.47 -6.39 -6.54
C LEU A 186 3.57 -5.32 -5.44
N GLY A 187 4.81 -4.81 -5.26
CA GLY A 187 5.06 -3.61 -4.46
C GLY A 187 4.55 -2.36 -5.16
N THR A 188 3.23 -2.31 -5.37
CA THR A 188 2.56 -1.17 -6.00
C THR A 188 2.76 0.08 -5.16
N SER A 189 3.13 1.18 -5.79
CA SER A 189 3.45 2.47 -5.14
C SER A 189 4.71 2.47 -4.26
N SER A 190 5.57 1.45 -4.34
CA SER A 190 6.77 1.37 -3.50
C SER A 190 7.75 2.54 -3.72
N ILE A 191 7.78 3.10 -4.94
CA ILE A 191 8.62 4.26 -5.27
C ILE A 191 8.21 5.49 -4.45
N MET A 192 6.92 5.64 -4.13
CA MET A 192 6.36 6.80 -3.44
C MET A 192 5.93 6.51 -1.99
N ALA A 193 6.13 5.28 -1.51
CA ALA A 193 5.84 4.91 -0.12
C ALA A 193 7.02 5.20 0.82
N ASN A 194 6.72 5.39 2.11
CA ASN A 194 7.73 5.54 3.16
C ASN A 194 8.22 4.17 3.66
N GLU A 195 7.30 3.23 3.87
CA GLU A 195 7.60 1.91 4.40
C GLU A 195 6.85 0.82 3.64
N VAL A 196 7.31 -0.41 3.75
CA VAL A 196 6.70 -1.58 3.12
C VAL A 196 6.36 -2.67 4.13
N LEU A 197 5.11 -3.13 4.06
CA LEU A 197 4.62 -4.30 4.81
C LEU A 197 4.86 -5.56 3.98
N PHE A 198 5.65 -6.48 4.52
CA PHE A 198 5.78 -7.85 4.02
C PHE A 198 4.79 -8.75 4.73
N ALA A 199 4.04 -9.55 3.97
CA ALA A 199 3.13 -10.54 4.52
C ALA A 199 2.90 -11.69 3.52
N ASN A 200 2.11 -12.68 3.91
CA ASN A 200 1.71 -13.78 3.04
C ASN A 200 0.20 -13.86 2.95
N ILE A 201 -0.34 -13.87 1.73
CA ILE A 201 -1.76 -14.14 1.46
C ILE A 201 -1.96 -15.59 0.98
N GLN A 202 -0.96 -16.16 0.33
CA GLN A 202 -1.00 -17.55 -0.09
C GLN A 202 -0.87 -18.45 1.15
N PRO A 203 -1.68 -19.52 1.26
CA PRO A 203 -1.52 -20.50 2.32
C PRO A 203 -0.11 -21.08 2.31
N LEU A 204 0.48 -21.18 3.47
CA LEU A 204 1.76 -21.84 3.69
C LEU A 204 1.52 -23.23 4.30
N GLN A 205 2.34 -24.19 3.93
CA GLN A 205 2.26 -25.56 4.40
C GLN A 205 3.14 -25.77 5.64
N LYS A 206 2.91 -26.87 6.35
CA LYS A 206 3.81 -27.32 7.40
C LYS A 206 5.20 -27.60 6.81
N GLY A 207 6.24 -27.04 7.41
CA GLY A 207 7.61 -27.06 6.91
C GLY A 207 8.03 -25.78 6.20
N GLU A 208 7.08 -24.83 6.02
CA GLU A 208 7.33 -23.53 5.40
C GLU A 208 7.40 -22.38 6.43
N GLU A 209 7.62 -22.70 7.71
CA GLU A 209 7.61 -21.74 8.82
C GLU A 209 8.63 -20.61 8.63
N LYS A 210 9.74 -20.83 7.93
CA LYS A 210 10.72 -19.77 7.63
C LYS A 210 10.16 -18.66 6.74
N TYR A 211 9.13 -18.94 5.93
CA TYR A 211 8.43 -17.96 5.09
C TYR A 211 7.20 -17.37 5.79
N ALA A 212 6.79 -17.95 6.93
CA ALA A 212 5.60 -17.52 7.68
C ALA A 212 5.90 -16.31 8.54
N ILE A 213 6.08 -15.16 7.89
CA ILE A 213 6.45 -13.88 8.50
C ILE A 213 5.54 -12.75 8.02
N SER A 214 5.30 -11.79 8.93
CA SER A 214 4.76 -10.48 8.57
C SER A 214 5.53 -9.42 9.34
N PHE A 215 6.07 -8.46 8.61
CA PHE A 215 6.91 -7.41 9.17
C PHE A 215 6.83 -6.13 8.32
N VAL A 216 7.31 -5.03 8.87
CA VAL A 216 7.39 -3.75 8.18
C VAL A 216 8.78 -3.15 8.31
N VAL A 217 9.25 -2.53 7.23
CA VAL A 217 10.54 -1.81 7.22
C VAL A 217 10.44 -0.54 6.36
N PRO A 218 11.24 0.49 6.68
CA PRO A 218 11.42 1.63 5.77
C PRO A 218 11.91 1.17 4.39
N ILE A 219 11.45 1.83 3.35
CA ILE A 219 11.89 1.54 1.97
C ILE A 219 13.41 1.69 1.80
N ALA A 220 14.01 2.61 2.54
CA ALA A 220 15.46 2.87 2.52
C ALA A 220 16.29 1.91 3.40
N THR A 221 15.67 0.84 3.93
CA THR A 221 16.42 -0.13 4.75
C THR A 221 17.55 -0.75 3.94
N LYS A 222 18.75 -0.79 4.54
CA LYS A 222 19.94 -1.38 3.89
C LYS A 222 19.66 -2.81 3.45
N GLY A 223 19.97 -3.10 2.18
CA GLY A 223 19.75 -4.42 1.56
C GLY A 223 18.35 -4.58 0.92
N LEU A 224 17.44 -3.63 1.10
CA LEU A 224 16.16 -3.65 0.43
C LEU A 224 16.28 -2.99 -0.95
N ARG A 225 15.90 -3.70 -2.00
CA ARG A 225 15.97 -3.23 -3.39
C ARG A 225 14.61 -3.28 -4.05
N ILE A 226 14.25 -2.19 -4.72
CA ILE A 226 13.03 -2.05 -5.52
C ILE A 226 13.38 -2.26 -6.99
N LEU A 227 12.88 -3.33 -7.58
CA LEU A 227 13.05 -3.64 -9.01
C LEU A 227 11.75 -3.27 -9.71
N SER A 228 11.72 -2.04 -10.25
CA SER A 228 10.53 -1.45 -10.87
C SER A 228 10.22 -2.10 -12.22
N ARG A 229 8.93 -2.32 -12.50
CA ARG A 229 8.50 -2.62 -13.87
C ARG A 229 8.67 -1.41 -14.79
N LYS A 230 8.53 -1.63 -16.08
CA LYS A 230 8.47 -0.58 -17.09
C LYS A 230 7.43 0.50 -16.70
N SER A 231 7.84 1.76 -16.78
CA SER A 231 6.97 2.90 -16.50
C SER A 231 6.02 3.15 -17.69
N TYR A 232 4.77 3.49 -17.39
CA TYR A 232 3.83 4.00 -18.39
C TYR A 232 4.02 5.51 -18.60
N GLU A 233 4.42 6.25 -17.56
CA GLU A 233 4.69 7.68 -17.61
C GLU A 233 5.83 8.00 -18.60
N GLU A 234 6.98 7.33 -18.46
CA GLU A 234 8.17 7.55 -19.29
C GLU A 234 7.93 7.27 -20.79
N HIS A 235 7.04 6.34 -21.09
CA HIS A 235 6.75 5.90 -22.44
C HIS A 235 5.52 6.56 -23.07
N ALA A 236 4.87 7.49 -22.36
CA ALA A 236 3.76 8.24 -22.91
C ALA A 236 4.24 9.25 -23.98
N ASN A 237 3.74 9.10 -25.21
CA ASN A 237 4.10 10.02 -26.31
C ASN A 237 3.51 11.42 -26.10
N SER A 238 2.36 11.51 -25.46
CA SER A 238 1.73 12.77 -25.08
C SER A 238 0.78 12.58 -23.89
N GLU A 239 0.63 13.62 -23.08
CA GLU A 239 -0.35 13.64 -22.00
C GLU A 239 -1.80 13.61 -22.54
N PHE A 240 -2.03 14.17 -23.73
CA PHE A 240 -3.35 14.14 -24.37
C PHE A 240 -3.82 12.71 -24.68
N ASP A 241 -2.92 11.84 -25.16
CA ASP A 241 -3.24 10.45 -25.50
C ASP A 241 -3.27 9.53 -24.27
N TYR A 242 -2.49 9.86 -23.23
CA TYR A 242 -2.33 9.05 -22.03
C TYR A 242 -2.57 9.84 -20.71
N PRO A 243 -3.71 10.56 -20.57
CA PRO A 243 -3.89 11.52 -19.49
C PRO A 243 -3.89 10.89 -18.09
N LEU A 244 -4.33 9.64 -17.97
CA LEU A 244 -4.40 8.96 -16.66
C LEU A 244 -3.10 8.25 -16.32
N SER A 245 -2.53 7.48 -17.24
CA SER A 245 -1.31 6.71 -16.97
C SER A 245 -0.07 7.58 -16.84
N THR A 246 -0.07 8.78 -17.43
CA THR A 246 1.01 9.77 -17.26
C THR A 246 1.07 10.34 -15.83
N HIS A 247 -0.06 10.41 -15.13
CA HIS A 247 -0.14 10.99 -13.78
C HIS A 247 -0.33 9.96 -12.67
N PHE A 248 -1.04 8.87 -12.96
CA PHE A 248 -1.51 7.92 -11.94
C PHE A 248 -0.93 6.52 -12.11
N ASP A 249 0.26 6.42 -12.70
CA ASP A 249 1.00 5.17 -12.77
C ASP A 249 1.56 4.84 -11.37
N GLU A 250 0.85 3.99 -10.62
CA GLU A 250 1.30 3.59 -9.27
C GLU A 250 2.58 2.74 -9.29
N ASN A 251 3.04 2.33 -10.45
CA ASN A 251 4.23 1.52 -10.69
C ASN A 251 4.36 0.32 -9.75
N ASP A 252 4.35 -0.87 -10.32
CA ASP A 252 4.58 -2.09 -9.55
C ASP A 252 6.05 -2.45 -9.54
N ALA A 253 6.49 -3.08 -8.45
CA ALA A 253 7.86 -3.54 -8.33
C ALA A 253 7.93 -4.95 -7.71
N LEU A 254 9.02 -5.65 -8.01
CA LEU A 254 9.50 -6.73 -7.19
C LEU A 254 10.38 -6.09 -6.11
N ILE A 255 10.17 -6.46 -4.85
CA ILE A 255 11.01 -6.01 -3.74
C ILE A 255 11.87 -7.19 -3.30
N TYR A 256 13.19 -6.99 -3.32
CA TYR A 256 14.17 -8.00 -2.95
C TYR A 256 14.89 -7.58 -1.66
N CYS A 257 14.95 -8.52 -0.73
CA CYS A 257 15.72 -8.41 0.51
C CYS A 257 17.06 -9.13 0.35
N ASP A 258 18.14 -8.38 0.48
CA ASP A 258 19.52 -8.87 0.49
C ASP A 258 20.06 -8.78 1.92
N ASP A 259 19.74 -9.78 2.76
CA ASP A 259 20.05 -9.84 4.18
C ASP A 259 19.56 -8.61 4.96
N VAL A 260 18.27 -8.32 4.80
CA VAL A 260 17.64 -7.20 5.50
C VAL A 260 17.41 -7.58 6.96
N HIS A 261 17.99 -6.80 7.88
CA HIS A 261 17.72 -6.93 9.30
C HIS A 261 16.41 -6.22 9.68
N VAL A 262 15.51 -6.94 10.37
CA VAL A 262 14.21 -6.47 10.80
C VAL A 262 14.13 -6.56 12.33
N PRO A 263 14.07 -5.44 13.05
CA PRO A 263 13.94 -5.45 14.51
C PRO A 263 12.65 -6.12 14.99
N TRP A 264 12.70 -6.73 16.16
CA TRP A 264 11.54 -7.46 16.71
C TRP A 264 10.29 -6.61 16.92
N ASP A 265 10.40 -5.32 17.15
CA ASP A 265 9.28 -4.38 17.26
C ASP A 265 8.61 -4.05 15.91
N ARG A 266 9.20 -4.52 14.81
CA ARG A 266 8.67 -4.41 13.44
C ARG A 266 8.14 -5.74 12.89
N VAL A 267 8.17 -6.84 13.67
CA VAL A 267 7.70 -8.17 13.27
C VAL A 267 6.35 -8.46 13.94
N PHE A 268 5.31 -8.74 13.14
CA PHE A 268 3.93 -8.94 13.61
C PHE A 268 3.50 -10.41 13.58
N VAL A 269 4.04 -11.20 12.67
CA VAL A 269 3.87 -12.66 12.61
C VAL A 269 5.24 -13.28 12.41
N TYR A 270 5.51 -14.34 13.19
CA TYR A 270 6.80 -15.02 13.15
C TYR A 270 6.64 -16.53 13.24
N ARG A 271 7.06 -17.23 12.17
CA ARG A 271 7.07 -18.70 12.04
C ARG A 271 5.73 -19.39 12.35
N ASP A 272 4.61 -18.71 12.06
CA ASP A 272 3.28 -19.26 12.27
C ASP A 272 2.47 -19.16 10.97
N THR A 273 2.29 -20.31 10.31
CA THR A 273 1.59 -20.44 9.03
C THR A 273 0.09 -20.11 9.16
N ASP A 274 -0.53 -20.48 10.28
CA ASP A 274 -1.95 -20.22 10.54
C ASP A 274 -2.17 -18.72 10.79
N MET A 275 -1.27 -18.07 11.55
CA MET A 275 -1.37 -16.64 11.83
C MET A 275 -1.14 -15.80 10.57
N CYS A 276 -0.33 -16.25 9.60
CA CYS A 276 -0.20 -15.60 8.30
C CYS A 276 -1.54 -15.46 7.59
N ARG A 277 -2.42 -16.44 7.68
CA ARG A 277 -3.78 -16.39 7.16
C ARG A 277 -4.70 -15.57 8.08
N ALA A 278 -4.65 -15.84 9.39
CA ALA A 278 -5.55 -15.26 10.37
C ALA A 278 -5.45 -13.73 10.44
N GLN A 279 -4.26 -13.14 10.24
CA GLN A 279 -4.06 -11.68 10.23
C GLN A 279 -4.95 -10.94 9.22
N PHE A 280 -5.37 -11.60 8.13
CA PHE A 280 -6.26 -11.01 7.12
C PHE A 280 -7.68 -11.55 7.19
N GLN A 281 -7.86 -12.84 7.46
CA GLN A 281 -9.15 -13.52 7.33
C GLN A 281 -9.97 -13.47 8.63
N ASP A 282 -9.31 -13.59 9.77
CA ASP A 282 -9.97 -13.68 11.08
C ASP A 282 -10.01 -12.32 11.81
N THR A 283 -9.20 -11.34 11.35
CA THR A 283 -9.32 -9.91 11.72
C THR A 283 -10.22 -9.16 10.73
N TRP A 284 -10.40 -7.86 10.96
CA TRP A 284 -11.06 -6.96 10.00
C TRP A 284 -10.10 -6.42 8.91
N GLY A 285 -8.86 -6.93 8.84
CA GLY A 285 -7.84 -6.46 7.91
C GLY A 285 -8.29 -6.51 6.45
N HIS A 286 -8.75 -7.67 6.00
CA HIS A 286 -9.25 -7.87 4.64
C HIS A 286 -10.53 -7.06 4.35
N SER A 287 -11.48 -7.03 5.30
CA SER A 287 -12.74 -6.31 5.13
C SER A 287 -12.53 -4.79 5.03
N SER A 288 -11.64 -4.23 5.87
CA SER A 288 -11.33 -2.80 5.86
C SER A 288 -10.56 -2.38 4.60
N GLN A 289 -9.66 -3.24 4.13
CA GLN A 289 -8.94 -3.05 2.87
C GLN A 289 -9.90 -3.09 1.67
N ASN A 290 -10.81 -4.06 1.63
CA ASN A 290 -11.83 -4.15 0.60
C ASN A 290 -12.81 -2.98 0.64
N TYR A 291 -13.17 -2.49 1.82
CA TYR A 291 -13.99 -1.28 1.95
C TYR A 291 -13.34 -0.08 1.24
N GLN A 292 -12.03 0.12 1.43
CA GLN A 292 -11.28 1.15 0.71
C GLN A 292 -11.32 0.90 -0.81
N ALA A 293 -11.08 -0.35 -1.25
CA ALA A 293 -11.09 -0.71 -2.66
C ALA A 293 -12.47 -0.48 -3.32
N GLN A 294 -13.58 -0.77 -2.62
CA GLN A 294 -14.94 -0.53 -3.11
C GLN A 294 -15.24 0.98 -3.26
N ILE A 295 -14.71 1.82 -2.38
CA ILE A 295 -14.82 3.28 -2.52
C ILE A 295 -14.10 3.73 -3.80
N ARG A 296 -12.90 3.22 -4.06
CA ARG A 296 -12.14 3.49 -5.30
C ARG A 296 -12.91 3.05 -6.53
N LEU A 297 -13.47 1.84 -6.50
CA LEU A 297 -14.28 1.31 -7.60
C LEU A 297 -15.51 2.18 -7.86
N MET A 298 -16.21 2.59 -6.82
CA MET A 298 -17.37 3.48 -6.94
C MET A 298 -17.01 4.79 -7.67
N VAL A 299 -15.91 5.45 -7.25
CA VAL A 299 -15.46 6.70 -7.88
C VAL A 299 -15.03 6.46 -9.33
N LYS A 300 -14.31 5.36 -9.60
CA LYS A 300 -13.89 4.98 -10.96
C LYS A 300 -15.10 4.74 -11.87
N LEU A 301 -16.13 4.04 -11.39
CA LEU A 301 -17.34 3.81 -12.14
C LEU A 301 -18.08 5.12 -12.45
N GLN A 302 -18.18 6.03 -11.49
CA GLN A 302 -18.75 7.36 -11.73
C GLN A 302 -18.01 8.12 -12.83
N PHE A 303 -16.68 8.09 -12.82
CA PHE A 303 -15.84 8.69 -13.86
C PHE A 303 -16.08 8.04 -15.23
N LEU A 304 -16.07 6.71 -15.32
CA LEU A 304 -16.30 5.96 -16.56
C LEU A 304 -17.71 6.19 -17.12
N MET A 305 -18.74 6.27 -16.26
CA MET A 305 -20.09 6.64 -16.67
C MET A 305 -20.14 8.04 -17.26
N GLY A 306 -19.41 9.01 -16.67
CA GLY A 306 -19.30 10.36 -17.21
C GLY A 306 -18.69 10.37 -18.61
N ILE A 307 -17.61 9.59 -18.84
CA ILE A 307 -17.00 9.45 -20.16
C ILE A 307 -17.98 8.82 -21.16
N ALA A 308 -18.63 7.71 -20.79
CA ALA A 308 -19.60 7.01 -21.65
C ALA A 308 -20.76 7.93 -22.04
N LYS A 309 -21.29 8.71 -21.07
CA LYS A 309 -22.30 9.73 -21.34
C LYS A 309 -21.81 10.77 -22.34
N ARG A 310 -20.58 11.29 -22.15
CA ARG A 310 -20.01 12.29 -23.05
C ARG A 310 -19.82 11.74 -24.47
N ILE A 311 -19.42 10.49 -24.62
CA ILE A 311 -19.32 9.82 -25.91
C ILE A 311 -20.71 9.71 -26.57
N ALA A 312 -21.75 9.35 -25.82
CA ALA A 312 -23.12 9.26 -26.34
C ALA A 312 -23.65 10.64 -26.78
N GLU A 313 -23.35 11.71 -26.05
CA GLU A 313 -23.69 13.09 -26.43
C GLU A 313 -23.00 13.50 -27.75
N VAL A 314 -21.69 13.28 -27.85
CA VAL A 314 -20.90 13.66 -29.05
C VAL A 314 -21.36 12.89 -30.29
N ASN A 315 -21.74 11.62 -30.13
CA ASN A 315 -22.26 10.78 -31.20
C ASN A 315 -23.74 11.04 -31.52
N GLY A 316 -24.44 11.90 -30.77
CA GLY A 316 -25.85 12.21 -30.98
C GLY A 316 -26.82 11.08 -30.65
N ILE A 317 -26.39 10.07 -29.86
CA ILE A 317 -27.22 8.89 -29.52
C ILE A 317 -27.81 8.97 -28.10
N ILE A 318 -27.58 10.03 -27.37
CA ILE A 318 -28.03 10.17 -25.98
C ILE A 318 -29.56 10.03 -25.81
N GLY A 319 -30.33 10.39 -26.84
CA GLY A 319 -31.80 10.30 -26.82
C GLY A 319 -32.37 8.92 -27.18
N ILE A 320 -31.52 7.95 -27.51
CA ILE A 320 -31.97 6.59 -27.83
C ILE A 320 -32.39 5.88 -26.54
N ALA A 321 -33.58 5.29 -26.48
CA ALA A 321 -34.13 4.71 -25.25
C ALA A 321 -33.23 3.68 -24.58
N SER A 322 -32.53 2.83 -25.32
CA SER A 322 -31.55 1.87 -24.79
C SER A 322 -30.31 2.51 -24.19
N VAL A 323 -29.96 3.73 -24.60
CA VAL A 323 -28.84 4.50 -24.06
C VAL A 323 -29.27 5.24 -22.79
N VAL A 324 -30.48 5.85 -22.80
CA VAL A 324 -31.05 6.55 -21.65
C VAL A 324 -31.18 5.64 -20.42
N LEU A 325 -31.47 4.36 -20.60
CA LEU A 325 -31.61 3.38 -19.52
C LEU A 325 -30.27 3.04 -18.83
N VAL A 326 -29.11 3.40 -19.41
CA VAL A 326 -27.77 3.14 -18.84
C VAL A 326 -27.31 4.30 -17.95
N PHE A 327 -27.78 5.52 -18.17
CA PHE A 327 -27.39 6.73 -17.47
C PHE A 327 -28.50 7.28 -16.58
#